data_659916c238005f7f5f5e933be565afd4
#
_entry.id   659916c238005f7f5f5e933be565afd4
#
_cell.length_a   1.000
_cell.length_b   1.000
_cell.length_c   1.000
_cell.angle_alpha   90.00
_cell.angle_beta   90.00
_cell.angle_gamma   90.00
#
_symmetry.space_group_name_H-M   'P 1'
#
loop_
_entity.id
_entity.type
_entity.pdbx_description
1 polymer ?
#
loop_
_entity_poly.entity_id
_entity_poly.type
_entity_poly.pdbx_seq_one_letter_code
_entity_poly.pdbx_strand_id
1 'polypeptide(L)'
;NVSRANLDDESFLDVLDGLIDKYRLPKHLLELEITESIENDATLRMTEKIKEHGFVLLMDDFGSGYSSLNTLQDTRFDVLKLDRDFFSTHMSNDRGKKIIMHTISMSKDVGLGLIAEGVETADQAQFLENCGCDTAQGYLYAKPMPVQEAEKYLKNTLQSKTDEVKEPI
;
A
#
# COMPACT_ATOMS: atom_id res chain seq x y z
N ASN A 1 -0.25 6.79 -7.45
CA ASN A 1 0.30 7.94 -6.72
C ASN A 1 -0.49 9.21 -7.04
N VAL A 2 -0.86 9.98 -6.01
CA VAL A 2 -1.55 11.27 -6.13
C VAL A 2 -0.54 12.39 -5.84
N SER A 3 -0.31 13.25 -6.82
CA SER A 3 0.59 14.38 -6.65
C SER A 3 -0.06 15.48 -5.80
N ARG A 4 0.76 16.36 -5.17
CA ARG A 4 0.26 17.54 -4.47
C ARG A 4 -0.62 18.42 -5.36
N ALA A 5 -0.25 18.58 -6.65
CA ALA A 5 -1.04 19.35 -7.60
C ALA A 5 -2.45 18.77 -7.82
N ASN A 6 -2.59 17.44 -7.76
CA ASN A 6 -3.91 16.78 -7.83
C ASN A 6 -4.72 16.99 -6.55
N LEU A 7 -4.06 17.02 -5.38
CA LEU A 7 -4.73 17.28 -4.10
C LEU A 7 -5.24 18.73 -3.97
N ASP A 8 -4.62 19.67 -4.70
CA ASP A 8 -5.03 21.07 -4.75
C ASP A 8 -6.09 21.34 -5.85
N ASP A 9 -6.40 20.36 -6.71
CA ASP A 9 -7.39 20.46 -7.79
C ASP A 9 -8.76 19.91 -7.37
N GLU A 10 -9.73 20.76 -7.20
CA GLU A 10 -11.10 20.35 -6.81
C GLU A 10 -11.78 19.45 -7.85
N SER A 11 -11.38 19.50 -9.14
CA SER A 11 -11.94 18.66 -10.20
C SER A 11 -11.35 17.25 -10.27
N PHE A 12 -10.29 16.97 -9.51
CA PHE A 12 -9.57 15.70 -9.55
C PHE A 12 -10.47 14.48 -9.30
N LEU A 13 -11.34 14.57 -8.29
CA LEU A 13 -12.24 13.46 -7.95
C LEU A 13 -13.33 13.27 -9.00
N ASP A 14 -13.85 14.35 -9.61
CA ASP A 14 -14.82 14.26 -10.70
C ASP A 14 -14.23 13.55 -11.92
N VAL A 15 -12.95 13.82 -12.22
CA VAL A 15 -12.22 13.13 -13.30
C VAL A 15 -12.08 11.64 -13.00
N LEU A 16 -11.72 11.28 -11.76
CA LEU A 16 -11.61 9.87 -11.36
C LEU A 16 -12.96 9.16 -11.42
N ASP A 17 -14.02 9.77 -10.90
CA ASP A 17 -15.37 9.21 -10.95
C ASP A 17 -15.82 9.00 -12.39
N GLY A 18 -15.56 9.97 -13.27
CA GLY A 18 -15.86 9.85 -14.70
C GLY A 18 -15.10 8.71 -15.39
N LEU A 19 -13.85 8.44 -15.00
CA LEU A 19 -13.07 7.30 -15.51
C LEU A 19 -13.64 5.97 -14.99
N ILE A 20 -13.95 5.89 -13.71
CA ILE A 20 -14.56 4.72 -13.09
C ILE A 20 -15.88 4.35 -13.77
N ASP A 21 -16.76 5.32 -13.98
CA ASP A 21 -18.04 5.13 -14.65
C ASP A 21 -17.84 4.68 -16.10
N LYS A 22 -16.95 5.35 -16.81
CA LYS A 22 -16.63 5.03 -18.22
C LYS A 22 -16.16 3.58 -18.40
N TYR A 23 -15.31 3.10 -17.50
CA TYR A 23 -14.71 1.76 -17.59
C TYR A 23 -15.45 0.74 -16.71
N ARG A 24 -16.48 1.14 -15.96
CA ARG A 24 -17.24 0.30 -15.03
C ARG A 24 -16.36 -0.41 -14.01
N LEU A 25 -15.38 0.32 -13.47
CA LEU A 25 -14.45 -0.23 -12.48
C LEU A 25 -15.05 -0.13 -11.07
N PRO A 26 -14.96 -1.16 -10.25
CA PRO A 26 -15.27 -1.05 -8.82
C PRO A 26 -14.29 -0.08 -8.14
N LYS A 27 -14.79 0.92 -7.40
CA LYS A 27 -13.95 1.94 -6.75
C LYS A 27 -12.91 1.35 -5.80
N HIS A 28 -13.23 0.28 -5.10
CA HIS A 28 -12.32 -0.40 -4.17
C HIS A 28 -11.10 -1.07 -4.83
N LEU A 29 -11.07 -1.16 -6.17
CA LEU A 29 -9.90 -1.63 -6.91
C LEU A 29 -8.94 -0.49 -7.30
N LEU A 30 -9.32 0.76 -7.03
CA LEU A 30 -8.46 1.92 -7.25
C LEU A 30 -7.99 2.45 -5.91
N GLU A 31 -6.71 2.25 -5.64
CA GLU A 31 -6.01 2.71 -4.46
C GLU A 31 -5.29 4.02 -4.76
N LEU A 32 -5.52 5.03 -3.91
CA LEU A 32 -4.91 6.35 -4.05
C LEU A 32 -3.79 6.49 -3.02
N GLU A 33 -2.55 6.58 -3.50
CA GLU A 33 -1.36 6.69 -2.67
C GLU A 33 -0.97 8.14 -2.48
N ILE A 34 -0.81 8.56 -1.23
CA ILE A 34 -0.38 9.91 -0.83
C ILE A 34 0.83 9.76 0.09
N THR A 35 1.89 10.49 -0.18
CA THR A 35 3.08 10.51 0.68
C THR A 35 2.77 11.12 2.05
N GLU A 36 3.56 10.79 3.07
CA GLU A 36 3.38 11.27 4.44
C GLU A 36 3.41 12.82 4.61
N SER A 37 3.86 13.55 3.60
CA SER A 37 4.01 15.02 3.61
C SER A 37 2.67 15.76 3.48
N ILE A 38 1.70 15.44 4.33
CA ILE A 38 0.43 16.19 4.43
C ILE A 38 0.65 17.37 5.39
N GLU A 39 0.91 18.56 4.84
CA GLU A 39 1.37 19.72 5.62
C GLU A 39 0.31 20.82 5.80
N ASN A 40 -0.86 20.72 5.17
CA ASN A 40 -1.86 21.80 5.21
C ASN A 40 -3.31 21.32 5.27
N ASP A 41 -4.18 22.21 5.77
CA ASP A 41 -5.61 21.95 5.90
C ASP A 41 -6.33 21.64 4.57
N ALA A 42 -5.82 22.12 3.44
CA ALA A 42 -6.43 21.85 2.14
C ALA A 42 -6.21 20.37 1.76
N THR A 43 -5.00 19.85 1.98
CA THR A 43 -4.69 18.43 1.76
C THR A 43 -5.50 17.53 2.68
N LEU A 44 -5.64 17.88 3.97
CA LEU A 44 -6.48 17.13 4.90
C LEU A 44 -7.95 17.08 4.42
N ARG A 45 -8.51 18.21 4.01
CA ARG A 45 -9.88 18.23 3.45
C ARG A 45 -10.02 17.39 2.18
N MET A 46 -9.00 17.34 1.33
CA MET A 46 -9.02 16.50 0.13
C MET A 46 -8.98 15.01 0.49
N THR A 47 -8.20 14.60 1.49
CA THR A 47 -8.22 13.19 1.95
C THR A 47 -9.58 12.78 2.49
N GLU A 48 -10.28 13.66 3.21
CA GLU A 48 -11.67 13.42 3.65
C GLU A 48 -12.61 13.25 2.45
N LYS A 49 -12.54 14.12 1.43
CA LYS A 49 -13.33 13.99 0.20
C LYS A 49 -13.04 12.67 -0.53
N ILE A 50 -11.77 12.27 -0.66
CA ILE A 50 -11.38 10.98 -1.24
C ILE A 50 -12.10 9.83 -0.53
N LYS A 51 -12.15 9.85 0.79
CA LYS A 51 -12.84 8.84 1.59
C LYS A 51 -14.36 8.89 1.41
N GLU A 52 -14.97 10.07 1.36
CA GLU A 52 -16.39 10.25 1.10
C GLU A 52 -16.81 9.73 -0.29
N HIS A 53 -15.94 9.86 -1.29
CA HIS A 53 -16.13 9.29 -2.62
C HIS A 53 -15.99 7.76 -2.67
N GLY A 54 -15.52 7.12 -1.57
CA GLY A 54 -15.42 5.68 -1.43
C GLY A 54 -14.15 5.06 -2.03
N PHE A 55 -13.11 5.86 -2.24
CA PHE A 55 -11.78 5.36 -2.63
C PHE A 55 -11.00 4.81 -1.44
N VAL A 56 -10.11 3.87 -1.73
CA VAL A 56 -9.12 3.36 -0.77
C VAL A 56 -7.94 4.31 -0.75
N LEU A 57 -7.57 4.78 0.45
CA LEU A 57 -6.51 5.76 0.65
C LEU A 57 -5.30 5.11 1.34
N LEU A 58 -4.13 5.21 0.71
CA LEU A 58 -2.89 4.66 1.22
C LEU A 58 -1.93 5.77 1.64
N MET A 59 -1.29 5.59 2.81
CA MET A 59 -0.12 6.38 3.17
C MET A 59 1.12 5.73 2.60
N ASP A 60 1.78 6.44 1.68
CA ASP A 60 3.03 6.00 1.06
C ASP A 60 4.26 6.51 1.80
N ASP A 61 5.40 5.84 1.61
CA ASP A 61 6.72 6.20 2.16
C ASP A 61 6.77 6.28 3.69
N PHE A 62 5.97 5.50 4.43
CA PHE A 62 5.99 5.53 5.88
C PHE A 62 7.36 5.12 6.44
N GLY A 63 7.91 6.04 7.24
CA GLY A 63 9.22 5.89 7.89
C GLY A 63 10.36 6.58 7.15
N SER A 64 10.11 7.22 6.01
CA SER A 64 11.10 8.03 5.30
C SER A 64 11.29 9.42 5.90
N GLY A 65 10.33 9.91 6.70
CA GLY A 65 10.30 11.27 7.26
C GLY A 65 10.02 11.36 8.76
N TYR A 66 9.76 12.60 9.24
CA TYR A 66 9.63 12.92 10.67
C TYR A 66 8.18 13.02 11.19
N SER A 67 7.17 12.95 10.32
CA SER A 67 5.78 13.35 10.68
C SER A 67 4.75 12.24 10.65
N SER A 68 5.14 11.03 10.31
CA SER A 68 4.26 9.90 9.98
C SER A 68 3.16 9.58 11.00
N LEU A 69 3.47 9.61 12.31
CA LEU A 69 2.50 9.25 13.36
C LEU A 69 1.42 10.32 13.57
N ASN A 70 1.77 11.60 13.46
CA ASN A 70 0.79 12.69 13.56
C ASN A 70 -0.18 12.64 12.38
N THR A 71 0.37 12.42 11.17
CA THR A 71 -0.44 12.28 9.95
C THR A 71 -1.39 11.10 10.03
N LEU A 72 -0.96 9.97 10.59
CA LEU A 72 -1.84 8.82 10.84
C LEU A 72 -2.96 9.11 11.83
N GLN A 73 -2.71 9.95 12.84
CA GLN A 73 -3.74 10.35 13.80
C GLN A 73 -4.80 11.24 13.16
N ASP A 74 -4.38 12.16 12.29
CA ASP A 74 -5.24 13.23 11.75
C ASP A 74 -5.94 12.84 10.44
N THR A 75 -5.49 11.77 9.77
CA THR A 75 -6.01 11.33 8.46
C THR A 75 -6.52 9.90 8.51
N ARG A 76 -7.68 9.66 7.91
CA ARG A 76 -8.31 8.33 7.83
C ARG A 76 -7.76 7.52 6.66
N PHE A 77 -6.52 7.05 6.78
CA PHE A 77 -5.97 6.07 5.85
C PHE A 77 -6.63 4.70 6.01
N ASP A 78 -6.59 3.89 4.96
CA ASP A 78 -6.99 2.48 4.98
C ASP A 78 -5.78 1.56 5.08
N VAL A 79 -4.66 1.97 4.45
CA VAL A 79 -3.45 1.15 4.33
C VAL A 79 -2.21 2.00 4.56
N LEU A 80 -1.24 1.40 5.22
CA LEU A 80 0.10 1.92 5.45
C LEU A 80 1.09 1.18 4.57
N LYS A 81 1.92 1.89 3.80
CA LYS A 81 3.00 1.31 3.01
C LYS A 81 4.34 1.59 3.72
N LEU A 82 4.96 0.53 4.23
CA LEU A 82 6.31 0.61 4.80
C LEU A 82 7.31 0.86 3.68
N ASP A 83 8.00 2.00 3.76
CA ASP A 83 9.01 2.38 2.80
C ASP A 83 10.14 1.33 2.69
N ARG A 84 10.64 1.13 1.47
CA ARG A 84 11.70 0.18 1.16
C ARG A 84 12.97 0.42 1.97
N ASP A 85 13.43 1.67 2.07
CA ASP A 85 14.69 2.01 2.74
C ASP A 85 14.53 1.88 4.26
N PHE A 86 13.36 2.25 4.80
CA PHE A 86 13.00 1.98 6.18
C PHE A 86 13.05 0.49 6.47
N PHE A 87 12.38 -0.33 5.65
CA PHE A 87 12.35 -1.77 5.82
C PHE A 87 13.75 -2.40 5.74
N SER A 88 14.52 -2.10 4.68
CA SER A 88 15.86 -2.67 4.47
C SER A 88 16.83 -2.29 5.59
N THR A 89 16.82 -1.03 6.02
CA THR A 89 17.68 -0.53 7.09
C THR A 89 17.38 -1.24 8.42
N HIS A 90 16.11 -1.39 8.76
CA HIS A 90 15.69 -1.99 10.04
C HIS A 90 15.80 -3.51 10.05
N MET A 91 15.77 -4.19 8.91
CA MET A 91 16.04 -5.63 8.81
C MET A 91 17.48 -6.02 9.18
N SER A 92 18.41 -5.08 9.23
CA SER A 92 19.85 -5.33 9.41
C SER A 92 20.24 -5.81 10.83
N ASN A 93 19.39 -5.58 11.84
CA ASN A 93 19.69 -5.90 13.23
C ASN A 93 18.44 -6.16 14.08
N ASP A 94 18.62 -6.78 15.26
CA ASP A 94 17.50 -7.18 16.12
C ASP A 94 16.64 -6.01 16.63
N ARG A 95 17.26 -4.84 16.89
CA ARG A 95 16.50 -3.65 17.31
C ARG A 95 15.60 -3.15 16.18
N GLY A 96 16.12 -3.12 14.97
CA GLY A 96 15.36 -2.73 13.78
C GLY A 96 14.21 -3.70 13.51
N LYS A 97 14.45 -5.00 13.58
CA LYS A 97 13.40 -6.02 13.44
C LYS A 97 12.27 -5.84 14.46
N LYS A 98 12.59 -5.47 15.72
CA LYS A 98 11.57 -5.13 16.71
C LYS A 98 10.78 -3.87 16.33
N ILE A 99 11.43 -2.87 15.74
CA ILE A 99 10.72 -1.66 15.26
C ILE A 99 9.72 -2.05 14.18
N ILE A 100 10.12 -2.83 13.17
CA ILE A 100 9.21 -3.30 12.12
C ILE A 100 8.04 -4.09 12.73
N MET A 101 8.32 -5.06 13.61
CA MET A 101 7.30 -5.87 14.27
C MET A 101 6.27 -5.01 15.02
N HIS A 102 6.72 -3.99 15.78
CA HIS A 102 5.82 -3.11 16.52
C HIS A 102 5.08 -2.14 15.57
N THR A 103 5.66 -1.73 14.44
CA THR A 103 4.96 -0.95 13.43
C THR A 103 3.83 -1.76 12.79
N ILE A 104 4.07 -3.03 12.47
CA ILE A 104 3.03 -3.96 11.97
C ILE A 104 1.91 -4.14 13.00
N SER A 105 2.26 -4.37 14.28
CA SER A 105 1.27 -4.49 15.35
C SER A 105 0.45 -3.22 15.52
N MET A 106 1.11 -2.06 15.55
CA MET A 106 0.45 -0.76 15.67
C MET A 106 -0.55 -0.52 14.52
N SER A 107 -0.16 -0.78 13.27
CA SER A 107 -1.09 -0.59 12.14
C SER A 107 -2.35 -1.44 12.28
N LYS A 108 -2.22 -2.68 12.72
CA LYS A 108 -3.37 -3.57 13.01
C LYS A 108 -4.23 -3.06 14.15
N ASP A 109 -3.62 -2.62 15.23
CA ASP A 109 -4.32 -2.13 16.42
C ASP A 109 -5.17 -0.89 16.13
N VAL A 110 -4.73 -0.06 15.16
CA VAL A 110 -5.50 1.12 14.69
C VAL A 110 -6.39 0.83 13.47
N GLY A 111 -6.45 -0.42 13.03
CA GLY A 111 -7.35 -0.86 11.95
C GLY A 111 -6.85 -0.55 10.54
N LEU A 112 -5.55 -0.35 10.34
CA LEU A 112 -4.93 -0.13 9.04
C LEU A 112 -4.45 -1.45 8.43
N GLY A 113 -4.67 -1.65 7.12
CA GLY A 113 -3.90 -2.60 6.34
C GLY A 113 -2.41 -2.20 6.32
N LEU A 114 -1.52 -3.14 6.01
CA LEU A 114 -0.10 -2.83 5.87
C LEU A 114 0.48 -3.53 4.65
N ILE A 115 1.25 -2.78 3.87
CA ILE A 115 2.04 -3.29 2.74
C ILE A 115 3.51 -3.03 3.04
N ALA A 116 4.33 -4.09 3.02
CA ALA A 116 5.78 -3.93 3.11
C ALA A 116 6.40 -3.85 1.71
N GLU A 117 7.17 -2.79 1.45
CA GLU A 117 7.81 -2.57 0.17
C GLU A 117 9.28 -3.04 0.15
N GLY A 118 9.79 -3.29 -1.06
CA GLY A 118 11.20 -3.64 -1.27
C GLY A 118 11.59 -5.01 -0.74
N VAL A 119 10.66 -5.97 -0.70
CA VAL A 119 10.97 -7.35 -0.29
C VAL A 119 11.72 -8.06 -1.41
N GLU A 120 12.98 -8.44 -1.14
CA GLU A 120 13.89 -9.00 -2.14
C GLU A 120 14.30 -10.46 -1.84
N THR A 121 14.13 -10.92 -0.58
CA THR A 121 14.55 -12.27 -0.17
C THR A 121 13.44 -13.04 0.53
N ALA A 122 13.51 -14.38 0.46
CA ALA A 122 12.59 -15.27 1.15
C ALA A 122 12.63 -15.09 2.68
N ASP A 123 13.82 -14.82 3.26
CA ASP A 123 13.94 -14.56 4.69
C ASP A 123 13.20 -13.30 5.13
N GLN A 124 13.20 -12.25 4.30
CA GLN A 124 12.43 -11.03 4.54
C GLN A 124 10.92 -11.32 4.49
N ALA A 125 10.47 -12.06 3.49
CA ALA A 125 9.07 -12.45 3.36
C ALA A 125 8.61 -13.29 4.56
N GLN A 126 9.39 -14.28 4.96
CA GLN A 126 9.09 -15.13 6.12
C GLN A 126 9.05 -14.33 7.43
N PHE A 127 9.96 -13.37 7.61
CA PHE A 127 9.94 -12.48 8.77
C PHE A 127 8.65 -11.65 8.83
N LEU A 128 8.23 -11.08 7.70
CA LEU A 128 6.99 -10.30 7.61
C LEU A 128 5.76 -11.16 7.90
N GLU A 129 5.69 -12.36 7.34
CA GLU A 129 4.62 -13.32 7.61
C GLU A 129 4.55 -13.69 9.09
N ASN A 130 5.70 -13.97 9.73
CA ASN A 130 5.78 -14.26 11.17
C ASN A 130 5.33 -13.06 12.04
N CYS A 131 5.50 -11.83 11.56
CA CYS A 131 4.98 -10.63 12.20
C CYS A 131 3.49 -10.39 11.89
N GLY A 132 2.92 -11.19 10.99
CA GLY A 132 1.53 -11.08 10.56
C GLY A 132 1.29 -9.98 9.54
N CYS A 133 2.28 -9.61 8.74
CA CYS A 133 2.10 -8.76 7.56
C CYS A 133 1.58 -9.62 6.41
N ASP A 134 0.37 -9.34 5.94
CA ASP A 134 -0.31 -10.17 4.95
C ASP A 134 -0.02 -9.75 3.50
N THR A 135 0.53 -8.55 3.30
CA THR A 135 0.80 -8.00 1.96
C THR A 135 2.23 -7.48 1.86
N ALA A 136 2.92 -7.90 0.80
CA ALA A 136 4.28 -7.47 0.53
C ALA A 136 4.49 -7.24 -0.97
N GLN A 137 5.33 -6.25 -1.30
CA GLN A 137 5.70 -5.88 -2.66
C GLN A 137 7.22 -5.84 -2.78
N GLY A 138 7.76 -6.39 -3.88
CA GLY A 138 9.20 -6.33 -4.14
C GLY A 138 9.68 -7.31 -5.19
N TYR A 139 10.99 -7.27 -5.45
CA TYR A 139 11.62 -8.06 -6.50
C TYR A 139 11.65 -9.55 -6.23
N LEU A 140 11.39 -9.98 -5.00
CA LEU A 140 11.16 -11.38 -4.69
C LEU A 140 9.99 -11.96 -5.49
N TYR A 141 8.93 -11.19 -5.68
CA TYR A 141 7.72 -11.62 -6.36
C TYR A 141 7.75 -11.32 -7.85
N ALA A 142 7.95 -10.06 -8.20
CA ALA A 142 8.08 -9.64 -9.59
C ALA A 142 8.79 -8.27 -9.69
N LYS A 143 9.52 -8.07 -10.78
CA LYS A 143 10.02 -6.74 -11.15
C LYS A 143 8.96 -5.99 -11.95
N PRO A 144 8.99 -4.64 -11.98
CA PRO A 144 8.15 -3.87 -12.90
C PRO A 144 8.29 -4.39 -14.34
N MET A 145 7.16 -4.58 -14.99
CA MET A 145 7.11 -5.15 -16.34
C MET A 145 6.03 -4.47 -17.19
N PRO A 146 6.13 -4.52 -18.53
CA PRO A 146 5.09 -4.02 -19.43
C PRO A 146 3.74 -4.73 -19.21
N VAL A 147 2.63 -4.03 -19.51
CA VAL A 147 1.26 -4.53 -19.28
C VAL A 147 1.04 -5.93 -19.88
N GLN A 148 1.52 -6.19 -21.10
CA GLN A 148 1.36 -7.47 -21.77
C GLN A 148 2.07 -8.63 -21.04
N GLU A 149 3.19 -8.34 -20.40
CA GLU A 149 3.92 -9.31 -19.58
C GLU A 149 3.22 -9.52 -18.24
N ALA A 150 2.74 -8.45 -17.61
CA ALA A 150 1.98 -8.51 -16.38
C ALA A 150 0.69 -9.34 -16.53
N GLU A 151 -0.04 -9.18 -17.64
CA GLU A 151 -1.22 -10.00 -17.93
C GLU A 151 -0.89 -11.50 -18.05
N LYS A 152 0.23 -11.84 -18.70
CA LYS A 152 0.68 -13.25 -18.80
C LYS A 152 1.09 -13.80 -17.45
N TYR A 153 1.83 -13.01 -16.67
CA TYR A 153 2.26 -13.36 -15.32
C TYR A 153 1.05 -13.68 -14.42
N LEU A 154 0.06 -12.80 -14.38
CA LEU A 154 -1.16 -12.98 -13.59
C LEU A 154 -1.95 -14.21 -14.02
N LYS A 155 -2.12 -14.44 -15.32
CA LYS A 155 -2.82 -15.64 -15.84
C LYS A 155 -2.13 -16.93 -15.41
N ASN A 156 -0.80 -16.99 -15.49
CA ASN A 156 -0.03 -18.16 -15.10
C ASN A 156 -0.10 -18.42 -13.59
N THR A 157 -0.01 -17.37 -12.77
CA THR A 157 -0.08 -17.47 -11.31
C THR A 157 -1.47 -17.92 -10.83
N LEU A 158 -2.54 -17.46 -11.49
CA LEU A 158 -3.91 -17.89 -11.18
C LEU A 158 -4.15 -19.35 -11.58
N GLN A 159 -3.57 -19.82 -12.70
CA GLN A 159 -3.70 -21.22 -13.12
C GLN A 159 -2.96 -22.16 -12.18
N SER A 160 -1.75 -21.85 -11.74
CA SER A 160 -1.00 -22.70 -10.81
C SER A 160 -1.73 -22.87 -9.46
N LYS A 161 -2.32 -21.81 -8.91
CA LYS A 161 -3.13 -21.89 -7.68
C LYS A 161 -4.40 -22.75 -7.85
N THR A 162 -4.98 -22.77 -9.04
CA THR A 162 -6.18 -23.55 -9.32
C THR A 162 -5.86 -25.04 -9.45
N ASP A 163 -4.66 -25.40 -9.89
CA ASP A 163 -4.20 -26.76 -10.05
C ASP A 163 -3.76 -27.37 -8.70
N GLU A 164 -3.13 -26.59 -7.81
CA GLU A 164 -2.78 -27.02 -6.44
C GLU A 164 -4.01 -27.34 -5.58
N VAL A 165 -5.14 -26.71 -5.83
CA VAL A 165 -6.41 -26.98 -5.09
C VAL A 165 -7.14 -28.23 -5.62
N LYS A 166 -6.73 -28.79 -6.75
CA LYS A 166 -7.38 -29.94 -7.39
C LYS A 166 -6.72 -31.30 -7.12
N GLU A 167 -5.61 -31.36 -6.39
CA GLU A 167 -5.09 -32.65 -5.95
C GLU A 167 -5.87 -33.13 -4.72
N PRO A 168 -6.72 -34.15 -4.84
CA PRO A 168 -7.40 -34.73 -3.69
C PRO A 168 -6.39 -35.60 -2.91
N ILE A 169 -6.42 -35.47 -1.61
CA ILE A 169 -5.77 -36.37 -0.65
C ILE A 169 -6.28 -37.79 -0.82
#